data_0a945c3436cb3f38fd5accac10470173
#
_entry.id   0a945c3436cb3f38fd5accac10470173
#
_cell.length_a   1.000
_cell.length_b   1.000
_cell.length_c   1.000
_cell.angle_alpha   90.00
_cell.angle_beta   90.00
_cell.angle_gamma   90.00
#
_symmetry.space_group_name_H-M   'P 1'
#
loop_
_entity.id
_entity.type
_entity.pdbx_description
1 polymer ?
#
loop_
_entity_poly.entity_id
_entity_poly.type
_entity_poly.pdbx_seq_one_letter_code
_entity_poly.pdbx_strand_id
1 'polypeptide(L)'
;MNLPIYRLDINEFDEETGIDFVSLVESPAVERDFQAFKQEFVQPNSNETQDEFMSRCIKYIIDEGKDSEQAVAICASLWDSSKFAKISYDWDGVGSTARGKKAILDSIAKGDEVYIISARDSKDNIKIDIAEDHIFALGSNDAKIAKVKELGITKHFDNNPDVVKALASIGQKFRLNFAIQDEEKRIVSGVAMIADMPIYRRDAIRGEYYVVFDKESIFKIAKKWARSNKYDAVNEHHETPIQNGVSLFESYIVDRERGVMPPKGYEDVADGSWFVSYLIDNEDVWQRVKSGEFKGFSVEGVFDFVSEMSEDLKVIEELKRVLSQWDGK
;
A
#
# COMPACT_ATOMS: atom_id res chain seq x y z
N MET A 1 5.42 4.24 23.10
CA MET A 1 5.41 2.76 23.03
C MET A 1 5.26 2.38 21.58
N ASN A 2 6.19 1.58 21.03
CA ASN A 2 5.98 1.03 19.70
C ASN A 2 4.74 0.13 19.75
N LEU A 3 3.85 0.25 18.78
CA LEU A 3 2.70 -0.65 18.68
C LEU A 3 3.21 -2.09 18.52
N PRO A 4 2.60 -3.07 19.20
CA PRO A 4 3.00 -4.46 19.06
C PRO A 4 2.81 -4.94 17.63
N ILE A 5 3.74 -5.78 17.16
CA ILE A 5 3.69 -6.40 15.84
C ILE A 5 3.47 -7.89 16.03
N TYR A 6 2.41 -8.42 15.44
CA TYR A 6 2.10 -9.84 15.47
C TYR A 6 2.31 -10.45 14.08
N ARG A 7 3.02 -11.58 14.03
CA ARG A 7 3.06 -12.38 12.83
C ARG A 7 1.78 -13.23 12.75
N LEU A 8 1.18 -13.26 11.55
CA LEU A 8 0.07 -14.13 11.24
C LEU A 8 0.54 -15.35 10.43
N ASP A 9 0.02 -16.50 10.73
CA ASP A 9 0.29 -17.76 10.03
C ASP A 9 -1.01 -18.59 9.93
N ILE A 10 -0.95 -19.73 9.31
CA ILE A 10 -2.03 -20.72 9.25
C ILE A 10 -1.51 -22.11 9.60
N ASN A 11 -2.40 -22.95 10.09
CA ASN A 11 -2.17 -24.39 10.08
C ASN A 11 -2.67 -24.97 8.75
N GLU A 12 -1.77 -25.50 7.91
CA GLU A 12 -2.13 -26.08 6.61
C GLU A 12 -3.08 -27.27 6.69
N PHE A 13 -3.15 -27.94 7.84
CA PHE A 13 -3.98 -29.14 8.08
C PHE A 13 -5.29 -28.84 8.78
N ASP A 14 -5.49 -27.61 9.24
CA ASP A 14 -6.70 -27.16 9.91
C ASP A 14 -7.65 -26.55 8.87
N GLU A 15 -8.88 -27.06 8.76
CA GLU A 15 -9.86 -26.56 7.81
C GLU A 15 -10.40 -25.16 8.15
N GLU A 16 -10.26 -24.73 9.42
CA GLU A 16 -10.80 -23.48 9.93
C GLU A 16 -9.90 -22.27 9.61
N THR A 17 -8.59 -22.47 9.37
CA THR A 17 -7.66 -21.38 9.04
C THR A 17 -7.37 -21.28 7.54
N GLY A 18 -7.11 -20.08 7.04
CA GLY A 18 -6.78 -19.82 5.64
C GLY A 18 -7.67 -18.74 5.02
N ILE A 19 -7.60 -18.59 3.70
CA ILE A 19 -8.37 -17.61 2.95
C ILE A 19 -9.69 -18.22 2.47
N ASP A 20 -10.78 -17.48 2.69
CA ASP A 20 -12.12 -17.78 2.19
C ASP A 20 -12.43 -17.03 0.90
N PHE A 21 -12.06 -15.75 0.84
CA PHE A 21 -12.31 -14.89 -0.31
C PHE A 21 -11.11 -14.01 -0.65
N VAL A 22 -10.98 -13.68 -1.93
CA VAL A 22 -10.22 -12.53 -2.41
C VAL A 22 -11.23 -11.44 -2.74
N SER A 23 -11.19 -10.32 -2.04
CA SER A 23 -12.19 -9.25 -2.13
C SER A 23 -11.73 -8.14 -3.07
N LEU A 24 -12.65 -7.66 -3.92
CA LEU A 24 -12.50 -6.39 -4.61
C LEU A 24 -12.93 -5.28 -3.65
N VAL A 25 -12.03 -4.36 -3.34
CA VAL A 25 -12.28 -3.35 -2.30
C VAL A 25 -11.85 -1.94 -2.74
N GLU A 26 -12.50 -0.94 -2.16
CA GLU A 26 -12.05 0.45 -2.26
C GLU A 26 -10.75 0.69 -1.49
N SER A 27 -10.57 0.01 -0.37
CA SER A 27 -9.43 0.17 0.53
C SER A 27 -8.79 -1.18 0.85
N PRO A 28 -7.84 -1.65 0.02
CA PRO A 28 -7.17 -2.93 0.26
C PRO A 28 -6.34 -2.90 1.55
N ALA A 29 -6.31 -4.03 2.26
CA ALA A 29 -5.56 -4.18 3.52
C ALA A 29 -4.04 -3.97 3.34
N VAL A 30 -3.51 -4.35 2.19
CA VAL A 30 -2.11 -4.13 1.79
C VAL A 30 -1.90 -2.75 1.16
N GLU A 31 -2.93 -1.88 1.18
CA GLU A 31 -2.89 -0.48 0.72
C GLU A 31 -2.37 -0.29 -0.71
N ARG A 32 -2.65 -1.27 -1.60
CA ARG A 32 -2.29 -1.25 -3.02
C ARG A 32 -3.54 -1.08 -3.88
N ASP A 33 -3.67 0.06 -4.55
CA ASP A 33 -4.77 0.35 -5.47
C ASP A 33 -4.51 -0.22 -6.88
N PHE A 34 -5.56 -0.41 -7.69
CA PHE A 34 -5.46 -0.59 -9.14
C PHE A 34 -4.70 0.60 -9.74
N GLN A 35 -3.79 0.34 -10.67
CA GLN A 35 -3.43 1.36 -11.65
C GLN A 35 -4.56 1.38 -12.71
N ALA A 36 -5.64 2.07 -12.40
CA ALA A 36 -6.54 2.54 -13.40
C ALA A 36 -5.79 3.64 -14.15
N PHE A 37 -5.59 3.44 -15.47
CA PHE A 37 -5.13 4.45 -16.40
C PHE A 37 -4.15 5.48 -15.82
N LYS A 38 -2.90 5.45 -16.23
CA LYS A 38 -2.15 6.66 -16.32
C LYS A 38 -2.86 7.59 -17.34
N GLN A 39 -3.83 8.35 -16.89
CA GLN A 39 -3.85 9.72 -17.35
C GLN A 39 -2.50 10.27 -16.87
N GLU A 40 -1.56 10.43 -17.77
CA GLU A 40 -0.40 11.25 -17.52
C GLU A 40 -0.95 12.66 -17.39
N PHE A 41 -1.35 13.03 -16.18
CA PHE A 41 -1.68 14.41 -15.88
C PHE A 41 -0.44 15.20 -16.20
N VAL A 42 -0.55 16.06 -17.19
CA VAL A 42 0.50 17.01 -17.53
C VAL A 42 0.80 17.81 -16.27
N GLN A 43 1.94 17.55 -15.63
CA GLN A 43 2.37 18.26 -14.43
C GLN A 43 3.22 19.46 -14.85
N PRO A 44 3.17 20.60 -14.14
CA PRO A 44 4.11 21.69 -14.35
C PRO A 44 5.56 21.22 -14.11
N ASN A 45 6.48 21.64 -14.96
CA ASN A 45 7.90 21.41 -14.78
C ASN A 45 8.48 22.43 -13.79
N SER A 46 9.57 22.08 -13.09
CA SER A 46 10.17 22.90 -12.03
C SER A 46 10.58 24.34 -12.42
N ASN A 47 10.74 24.62 -13.71
CA ASN A 47 11.11 25.95 -14.24
C ASN A 47 10.12 26.48 -15.28
N GLU A 48 8.93 25.91 -15.35
CA GLU A 48 7.92 26.27 -16.34
C GLU A 48 7.04 27.42 -15.81
N THR A 49 6.81 28.45 -16.62
CA THR A 49 5.86 29.49 -16.27
C THR A 49 4.42 29.01 -16.43
N GLN A 50 3.48 29.71 -15.78
CA GLN A 50 2.05 29.37 -15.91
C GLN A 50 1.59 29.34 -17.37
N ASP A 51 2.00 30.32 -18.18
CA ASP A 51 1.59 30.43 -19.58
C ASP A 51 2.14 29.29 -20.44
N GLU A 52 3.39 28.89 -20.21
CA GLU A 52 4.01 27.74 -20.88
C GLU A 52 3.30 26.43 -20.49
N PHE A 53 3.07 26.23 -19.19
CA PHE A 53 2.32 25.08 -18.70
C PHE A 53 0.92 25.04 -19.27
N MET A 54 0.16 26.12 -19.16
CA MET A 54 -1.23 26.21 -19.68
C MET A 54 -1.29 25.85 -21.16
N SER A 55 -0.38 26.42 -21.98
CA SER A 55 -0.33 26.17 -23.41
C SER A 55 -0.07 24.68 -23.73
N ARG A 56 0.85 24.04 -23.04
CA ARG A 56 1.19 22.63 -23.20
C ARG A 56 0.08 21.71 -22.68
N CYS A 57 -0.45 22.01 -21.51
CA CYS A 57 -1.49 21.24 -20.86
C CYS A 57 -2.81 21.27 -21.64
N ILE A 58 -3.28 22.46 -22.05
CA ILE A 58 -4.52 22.61 -22.80
C ILE A 58 -4.47 21.81 -24.10
N LYS A 59 -3.34 21.90 -24.83
CA LYS A 59 -3.16 21.13 -26.06
C LYS A 59 -3.28 19.64 -25.80
N TYR A 60 -2.61 19.13 -24.75
CA TYR A 60 -2.65 17.72 -24.36
C TYR A 60 -4.08 17.26 -24.03
N ILE A 61 -4.79 18.04 -23.20
CA ILE A 61 -6.16 17.69 -22.77
C ILE A 61 -7.17 17.75 -23.92
N ILE A 62 -6.97 18.65 -24.90
CA ILE A 62 -7.79 18.70 -26.13
C ILE A 62 -7.49 17.48 -27.02
N ASP A 63 -6.23 17.08 -27.16
CA ASP A 63 -5.82 15.88 -27.92
C ASP A 63 -6.40 14.61 -27.28
N GLU A 64 -6.65 14.59 -25.96
CA GLU A 64 -7.37 13.54 -25.22
C GLU A 64 -8.92 13.62 -25.36
N GLY A 65 -9.43 14.51 -26.20
CA GLY A 65 -10.85 14.60 -26.57
C GLY A 65 -11.74 15.46 -25.66
N LYS A 66 -11.16 16.29 -24.79
CA LYS A 66 -11.92 17.27 -24.00
C LYS A 66 -12.14 18.54 -24.79
N ASP A 67 -13.27 19.24 -24.54
CA ASP A 67 -13.48 20.55 -25.10
C ASP A 67 -12.53 21.62 -24.51
N SER A 68 -12.40 22.77 -25.17
CA SER A 68 -11.44 23.80 -24.78
C SER A 68 -11.74 24.43 -23.41
N GLU A 69 -13.01 24.55 -23.00
CA GLU A 69 -13.36 25.11 -21.70
C GLU A 69 -13.02 24.16 -20.58
N GLN A 70 -13.30 22.87 -20.75
CA GLN A 70 -12.89 21.81 -19.83
C GLN A 70 -11.36 21.70 -19.73
N ALA A 71 -10.66 21.77 -20.85
CA ALA A 71 -9.20 21.72 -20.88
C ALA A 71 -8.58 22.88 -20.09
N VAL A 72 -9.07 24.09 -20.28
CA VAL A 72 -8.61 25.29 -19.53
C VAL A 72 -8.87 25.11 -18.03
N ALA A 73 -10.07 24.69 -17.63
CA ALA A 73 -10.43 24.50 -16.23
C ALA A 73 -9.56 23.42 -15.54
N ILE A 74 -9.32 22.29 -16.22
CA ILE A 74 -8.45 21.22 -15.73
C ILE A 74 -7.01 21.72 -15.56
N CYS A 75 -6.45 22.39 -16.56
CA CYS A 75 -5.08 22.88 -16.52
C CYS A 75 -4.87 23.99 -15.48
N ALA A 76 -5.84 24.90 -15.31
CA ALA A 76 -5.80 25.90 -14.25
C ALA A 76 -5.81 25.23 -12.85
N SER A 77 -6.65 24.22 -12.64
CA SER A 77 -6.68 23.45 -11.38
C SER A 77 -5.37 22.71 -11.13
N LEU A 78 -4.75 22.13 -12.17
CA LEU A 78 -3.45 21.46 -12.06
C LEU A 78 -2.34 22.44 -11.71
N TRP A 79 -2.33 23.62 -12.29
CA TRP A 79 -1.38 24.69 -11.97
C TRP A 79 -1.53 25.17 -10.52
N ASP A 80 -2.75 25.46 -10.09
CA ASP A 80 -3.03 25.92 -8.72
C ASP A 80 -2.69 24.87 -7.66
N SER A 81 -2.86 23.56 -7.99
CA SER A 81 -2.46 22.46 -7.12
C SER A 81 -0.95 22.21 -7.08
N SER A 82 -0.17 22.81 -7.99
CA SER A 82 1.29 22.67 -8.08
C SER A 82 2.07 23.67 -7.22
N LYS A 83 1.39 24.61 -6.54
CA LYS A 83 2.06 25.54 -5.62
C LYS A 83 2.73 24.76 -4.48
N PHE A 84 3.98 25.14 -4.15
CA PHE A 84 4.78 24.53 -3.09
C PHE A 84 3.95 24.27 -1.83
N ALA A 85 3.80 23.01 -1.50
CA ALA A 85 2.98 22.58 -0.38
C ALA A 85 3.87 22.20 0.81
N LYS A 86 3.37 22.38 2.04
CA LYS A 86 3.92 21.72 3.21
C LYS A 86 3.35 20.32 3.29
N ILE A 87 4.18 19.31 3.00
CA ILE A 87 3.76 17.92 2.90
C ILE A 87 4.48 17.10 3.96
N SER A 88 3.77 16.17 4.59
CA SER A 88 4.40 15.21 5.47
C SER A 88 4.02 13.77 5.16
N TYR A 89 4.91 12.87 5.52
CA TYR A 89 4.75 11.43 5.36
C TYR A 89 4.93 10.75 6.71
N ASP A 90 4.09 9.75 7.01
CA ASP A 90 4.43 8.78 8.05
C ASP A 90 5.69 8.00 7.62
N TRP A 91 6.38 7.40 8.59
CA TRP A 91 7.54 6.57 8.25
C TRP A 91 7.16 5.11 8.09
N ASP A 92 6.49 4.53 9.08
CA ASP A 92 6.19 3.10 9.09
C ASP A 92 5.10 2.73 8.08
N GLY A 93 5.46 1.88 7.11
CA GLY A 93 4.57 1.48 6.02
C GLY A 93 4.36 2.53 4.92
N VAL A 94 4.93 3.74 5.09
CA VAL A 94 4.93 4.81 4.07
C VAL A 94 6.37 5.15 3.69
N GLY A 95 7.05 6.04 4.38
CA GLY A 95 8.40 6.50 4.07
C GLY A 95 9.47 5.41 4.16
N SER A 96 9.24 4.34 4.94
CA SER A 96 10.13 3.18 5.00
C SER A 96 10.11 2.33 3.72
N THR A 97 9.07 2.44 2.89
CA THR A 97 8.93 1.71 1.63
C THR A 97 9.73 2.36 0.50
N ALA A 98 10.15 1.58 -0.50
CA ALA A 98 10.84 2.12 -1.68
C ALA A 98 10.00 3.18 -2.40
N ARG A 99 8.68 2.96 -2.50
CA ARG A 99 7.75 3.91 -3.11
C ARG A 99 7.55 5.17 -2.26
N GLY A 100 7.42 5.01 -0.93
CA GLY A 100 7.33 6.16 -0.04
C GLY A 100 8.58 7.03 -0.13
N LYS A 101 9.77 6.41 -0.14
CA LYS A 101 11.02 7.12 -0.40
C LYS A 101 11.01 7.86 -1.72
N LYS A 102 10.54 7.19 -2.79
CA LYS A 102 10.41 7.83 -4.11
C LYS A 102 9.42 9.01 -4.07
N ALA A 103 8.25 8.84 -3.46
CA ALA A 103 7.25 9.91 -3.34
C ALA A 103 7.79 11.12 -2.55
N ILE A 104 8.55 10.87 -1.47
CA ILE A 104 9.24 11.91 -0.70
C ILE A 104 10.25 12.65 -1.59
N LEU A 105 11.10 11.93 -2.32
CA LEU A 105 12.10 12.52 -3.22
C LEU A 105 11.44 13.30 -4.37
N ASP A 106 10.35 12.79 -4.93
CA ASP A 106 9.57 13.46 -5.97
C ASP A 106 8.94 14.77 -5.43
N SER A 107 8.47 14.79 -4.18
CA SER A 107 7.97 16.02 -3.54
C SER A 107 9.07 17.04 -3.30
N ILE A 108 10.24 16.59 -2.85
CA ILE A 108 11.43 17.47 -2.70
C ILE A 108 11.86 18.05 -4.05
N ALA A 109 11.89 17.21 -5.08
CA ALA A 109 12.26 17.63 -6.44
C ALA A 109 11.27 18.65 -7.04
N LYS A 110 9.99 18.63 -6.62
CA LYS A 110 8.98 19.65 -6.95
C LYS A 110 9.15 20.96 -6.17
N GLY A 111 10.00 20.97 -5.14
CA GLY A 111 10.19 22.11 -4.26
C GLY A 111 9.24 22.17 -3.06
N ASP A 112 8.48 21.12 -2.80
CA ASP A 112 7.64 21.04 -1.60
C ASP A 112 8.50 21.05 -0.32
N GLU A 113 7.99 21.65 0.75
CA GLU A 113 8.58 21.57 2.10
C GLU A 113 8.15 20.25 2.75
N VAL A 114 9.07 19.28 2.81
CA VAL A 114 8.75 17.90 3.18
C VAL A 114 9.15 17.58 4.60
N TYR A 115 8.27 16.89 5.32
CA TYR A 115 8.47 16.43 6.70
C TYR A 115 8.21 14.94 6.83
N ILE A 116 8.92 14.28 7.76
CA ILE A 116 8.57 12.94 8.26
C ILE A 116 7.98 13.12 9.65
N ILE A 117 6.74 12.66 9.86
CA ILE A 117 6.03 12.77 11.13
C ILE A 117 5.46 11.40 11.48
N SER A 118 6.12 10.68 12.40
CA SER A 118 5.80 9.30 12.74
C SER A 118 5.42 9.13 14.21
N ALA A 119 4.61 8.11 14.49
CA ALA A 119 4.25 7.70 15.86
C ALA A 119 5.34 6.89 16.57
N ARG A 120 6.54 6.70 15.96
CA ARG A 120 7.69 6.03 16.58
C ARG A 120 8.20 6.79 17.81
N ASP A 121 8.81 6.06 18.75
CA ASP A 121 9.45 6.66 19.92
C ASP A 121 10.87 7.22 19.59
N SER A 122 11.48 6.79 18.48
CA SER A 122 12.85 7.18 18.10
C SER A 122 12.95 7.49 16.60
N LYS A 123 13.86 8.40 16.26
CA LYS A 123 14.28 8.68 14.88
C LYS A 123 15.25 7.63 14.32
N ASP A 124 15.71 6.68 15.14
CA ASP A 124 16.63 5.63 14.72
C ASP A 124 16.02 4.85 13.54
N ASN A 125 16.86 4.54 12.55
CA ASN A 125 16.48 3.88 11.31
C ASN A 125 15.57 4.68 10.35
N ILE A 126 15.28 5.97 10.61
CA ILE A 126 14.74 6.86 9.59
C ILE A 126 15.89 7.31 8.69
N LYS A 127 16.07 6.60 7.57
CA LYS A 127 17.17 6.85 6.63
C LYS A 127 16.62 7.50 5.36
N ILE A 128 16.58 8.81 5.38
CA ILE A 128 16.17 9.65 4.25
C ILE A 128 16.96 10.97 4.28
N ASP A 129 17.31 11.49 3.11
CA ASP A 129 18.09 12.71 2.96
C ASP A 129 17.16 13.95 2.99
N ILE A 130 16.78 14.34 4.21
CA ILE A 130 16.07 15.58 4.51
C ILE A 130 16.66 16.19 5.78
N ALA A 131 16.40 17.48 6.02
CA ALA A 131 16.85 18.18 7.20
C ALA A 131 16.39 17.49 8.50
N GLU A 132 17.26 17.35 9.50
CA GLU A 132 16.96 16.60 10.73
C GLU A 132 15.82 17.22 11.54
N ASP A 133 15.66 18.52 11.48
CA ASP A 133 14.57 19.30 12.09
C ASP A 133 13.22 19.11 11.39
N HIS A 134 13.20 18.46 10.22
CA HIS A 134 12.00 18.02 9.53
C HIS A 134 11.58 16.59 9.87
N ILE A 135 12.30 15.91 10.76
CA ILE A 135 12.00 14.52 11.17
C ILE A 135 11.49 14.52 12.61
N PHE A 136 10.28 14.02 12.81
CA PHE A 136 9.60 13.93 14.10
C PHE A 136 9.21 12.48 14.40
N ALA A 137 9.69 11.95 15.53
CA ALA A 137 9.32 10.68 16.12
C ALA A 137 8.64 10.98 17.48
N LEU A 138 7.33 10.75 17.60
CA LEU A 138 6.48 11.40 18.62
C LEU A 138 5.82 10.42 19.59
N GLY A 139 6.05 9.11 19.45
CA GLY A 139 5.61 8.08 20.38
C GLY A 139 4.10 7.74 20.34
N SER A 140 3.27 8.52 19.61
CA SER A 140 1.84 8.23 19.50
C SER A 140 1.20 8.89 18.28
N ASN A 141 0.05 8.34 17.86
CA ASN A 141 -0.76 8.91 16.78
C ASN A 141 -1.38 10.27 17.17
N ASP A 142 -1.77 10.46 18.43
CA ASP A 142 -2.31 11.74 18.89
C ASP A 142 -1.25 12.85 18.80
N ALA A 143 -0.02 12.57 19.21
CA ALA A 143 1.09 13.51 19.08
C ALA A 143 1.44 13.78 17.60
N LYS A 144 1.38 12.75 16.74
CA LYS A 144 1.52 12.88 15.28
C LYS A 144 0.49 13.84 14.71
N ILE A 145 -0.80 13.60 14.99
CA ILE A 145 -1.91 14.45 14.52
C ILE A 145 -1.75 15.90 14.99
N ALA A 146 -1.38 16.10 16.27
CA ALA A 146 -1.13 17.43 16.80
C ALA A 146 0.01 18.14 16.07
N LYS A 147 1.11 17.45 15.81
CA LYS A 147 2.30 18.02 15.11
C LYS A 147 1.98 18.37 13.65
N VAL A 148 1.21 17.53 12.93
CA VAL A 148 0.75 17.82 11.56
C VAL A 148 -0.02 19.14 11.51
N LYS A 149 -0.93 19.36 12.49
CA LYS A 149 -1.70 20.61 12.59
C LYS A 149 -0.84 21.80 13.02
N GLU A 150 0.05 21.62 13.99
CA GLU A 150 0.98 22.66 14.49
C GLU A 150 1.87 23.23 13.38
N LEU A 151 2.42 22.36 12.53
CA LEU A 151 3.31 22.74 11.42
C LEU A 151 2.57 23.34 10.22
N GLY A 152 1.22 23.32 10.22
CA GLY A 152 0.42 23.80 9.11
C GLY A 152 0.61 22.94 7.85
N ILE A 153 0.77 21.63 8.04
CA ILE A 153 0.87 20.67 6.93
C ILE A 153 -0.41 20.72 6.10
N THR A 154 -0.27 20.78 4.79
CA THR A 154 -1.40 20.82 3.85
C THR A 154 -1.82 19.42 3.39
N LYS A 155 -0.88 18.47 3.36
CA LYS A 155 -1.13 17.06 3.04
C LYS A 155 -0.25 16.17 3.92
N HIS A 156 -0.85 15.23 4.63
CA HIS A 156 -0.15 14.19 5.40
C HIS A 156 -0.48 12.82 4.85
N PHE A 157 0.51 12.10 4.37
CA PHE A 157 0.38 10.75 3.83
C PHE A 157 0.64 9.72 4.92
N ASP A 158 -0.37 8.91 5.22
CA ASP A 158 -0.34 7.91 6.29
C ASP A 158 -1.06 6.63 5.84
N ASN A 159 -0.62 5.48 6.33
CA ASN A 159 -1.29 4.20 6.13
C ASN A 159 -2.30 3.90 7.25
N ASN A 160 -2.25 4.61 8.37
CA ASN A 160 -3.19 4.45 9.48
C ASN A 160 -4.52 5.17 9.17
N PRO A 161 -5.64 4.44 9.01
CA PRO A 161 -6.93 5.03 8.65
C PRO A 161 -7.49 5.97 9.72
N ASP A 162 -7.18 5.75 11.01
CA ASP A 162 -7.65 6.61 12.10
C ASP A 162 -6.94 7.97 12.06
N VAL A 163 -5.64 7.99 11.75
CA VAL A 163 -4.88 9.24 11.56
C VAL A 163 -5.40 10.00 10.34
N VAL A 164 -5.58 9.31 9.21
CA VAL A 164 -6.15 9.92 8.00
C VAL A 164 -7.53 10.52 8.27
N LYS A 165 -8.40 9.80 8.95
CA LYS A 165 -9.74 10.27 9.33
C LYS A 165 -9.69 11.46 10.28
N ALA A 166 -8.82 11.45 11.29
CA ALA A 166 -8.68 12.54 12.27
C ALA A 166 -8.11 13.82 11.64
N LEU A 167 -7.34 13.71 10.57
CA LEU A 167 -6.79 14.84 9.83
C LEU A 167 -7.74 15.36 8.72
N ALA A 168 -8.86 14.69 8.46
CA ALA A 168 -9.88 15.09 7.49
C ALA A 168 -9.27 15.39 6.09
N SER A 169 -9.45 16.61 5.57
CA SER A 169 -8.93 17.00 4.24
C SER A 169 -7.41 17.02 4.13
N ILE A 170 -6.70 17.08 5.27
CA ILE A 170 -5.23 17.07 5.31
C ILE A 170 -4.72 15.62 5.20
N GLY A 171 -5.41 14.66 5.82
CA GLY A 171 -5.05 13.25 5.83
C GLY A 171 -5.23 12.62 4.46
N GLN A 172 -4.16 12.08 3.90
CA GLN A 172 -4.16 11.36 2.64
C GLN A 172 -3.73 9.93 2.90
N LYS A 173 -4.58 8.97 2.55
CA LYS A 173 -4.19 7.57 2.66
C LYS A 173 -3.07 7.29 1.65
N PHE A 174 -1.91 6.88 2.15
CA PHE A 174 -0.81 6.46 1.29
C PHE A 174 -1.13 5.08 0.72
N ARG A 175 -1.33 5.03 -0.61
CA ARG A 175 -1.78 3.83 -1.31
C ARG A 175 -0.78 3.42 -2.37
N LEU A 176 -0.65 2.11 -2.53
CA LEU A 176 0.17 1.52 -3.57
C LEU A 176 -0.79 0.89 -4.62
N ASN A 177 -0.59 1.15 -5.89
CA ASN A 177 -1.62 0.96 -6.93
C ASN A 177 -1.52 -0.36 -7.70
N PHE A 178 -2.63 -0.91 -8.20
CA PHE A 178 -2.70 -1.99 -9.20
C PHE A 178 -2.43 -1.51 -10.63
N ALA A 179 -2.15 -2.48 -11.53
CA ALA A 179 -2.14 -2.23 -12.96
C ALA A 179 -3.34 -2.92 -13.65
N ILE A 180 -4.13 -2.18 -14.40
CA ILE A 180 -4.92 -2.77 -15.48
C ILE A 180 -3.92 -3.09 -16.58
N GLN A 181 -3.69 -4.38 -16.84
CA GLN A 181 -2.70 -4.80 -17.84
C GLN A 181 -3.18 -4.56 -19.27
N ASP A 182 -4.50 -4.68 -19.48
CA ASP A 182 -5.09 -4.52 -20.80
C ASP A 182 -6.60 -4.26 -20.64
N GLU A 183 -7.06 -3.10 -21.08
CA GLU A 183 -8.48 -2.72 -20.97
C GLU A 183 -9.36 -3.60 -21.88
N GLU A 184 -8.87 -3.97 -23.05
CA GLU A 184 -9.63 -4.80 -23.99
C GLU A 184 -9.78 -6.23 -23.46
N LYS A 185 -8.81 -6.72 -22.70
CA LYS A 185 -8.83 -8.06 -22.09
C LYS A 185 -9.54 -8.09 -20.73
N ARG A 186 -9.88 -6.95 -20.14
CA ARG A 186 -10.55 -6.85 -18.83
C ARG A 186 -9.82 -7.60 -17.72
N ILE A 187 -8.49 -7.60 -17.73
CA ILE A 187 -7.66 -8.25 -16.73
C ILE A 187 -7.19 -7.22 -15.71
N VAL A 188 -7.43 -7.52 -14.45
CA VAL A 188 -6.99 -6.72 -13.31
C VAL A 188 -5.93 -7.50 -12.54
N SER A 189 -4.74 -6.94 -12.43
CA SER A 189 -3.62 -7.58 -11.74
C SER A 189 -3.17 -6.77 -10.53
N GLY A 190 -2.88 -7.45 -9.44
CA GLY A 190 -2.42 -6.78 -8.23
C GLY A 190 -1.90 -7.75 -7.17
N VAL A 191 -1.37 -7.17 -6.12
CA VAL A 191 -0.88 -7.93 -4.98
C VAL A 191 -2.03 -8.29 -4.05
N ALA A 192 -2.15 -9.58 -3.72
CA ALA A 192 -3.07 -10.07 -2.69
C ALA A 192 -2.45 -9.96 -1.29
N MET A 193 -1.16 -10.31 -1.16
CA MET A 193 -0.42 -10.24 0.11
C MET A 193 1.02 -9.79 -0.14
N ILE A 194 1.54 -8.92 0.74
CA ILE A 194 2.93 -8.43 0.68
C ILE A 194 3.70 -9.03 1.85
N ALA A 195 4.84 -9.66 1.55
CA ALA A 195 5.70 -10.21 2.57
C ALA A 195 6.32 -9.11 3.44
N ASP A 196 6.35 -9.35 4.75
CA ASP A 196 6.97 -8.50 5.77
C ASP A 196 6.44 -7.05 5.82
N MET A 197 5.27 -6.80 5.23
CA MET A 197 4.62 -5.49 5.28
C MET A 197 3.73 -5.37 6.52
N PRO A 198 3.98 -4.40 7.42
CA PRO A 198 3.10 -4.16 8.56
C PRO A 198 1.75 -3.62 8.11
N ILE A 199 0.68 -4.29 8.53
CA ILE A 199 -0.72 -3.91 8.28
C ILE A 199 -1.33 -3.48 9.61
N TYR A 200 -1.76 -2.23 9.71
CA TYR A 200 -2.40 -1.71 10.91
C TYR A 200 -3.72 -2.42 11.19
N ARG A 201 -3.93 -2.75 12.47
CA ARG A 201 -5.17 -3.34 13.00
C ARG A 201 -5.53 -2.72 14.33
N ARG A 202 -6.81 -2.77 14.64
CA ARG A 202 -7.36 -2.36 15.92
C ARG A 202 -8.51 -3.26 16.30
N ASP A 203 -8.47 -3.81 17.50
CA ASP A 203 -9.59 -4.55 18.09
C ASP A 203 -9.80 -4.21 19.58
N ALA A 204 -10.90 -4.70 20.16
CA ALA A 204 -11.25 -4.41 21.55
C ALA A 204 -10.36 -5.16 22.57
N ILE A 205 -9.65 -6.19 22.15
CA ILE A 205 -8.84 -7.06 23.01
C ILE A 205 -7.40 -6.56 23.06
N ARG A 206 -6.81 -6.25 21.88
CA ARG A 206 -5.39 -5.87 21.72
C ARG A 206 -5.16 -4.39 21.61
N GLY A 207 -6.23 -3.60 21.38
CA GLY A 207 -6.10 -2.18 21.08
C GLY A 207 -5.55 -1.95 19.67
N GLU A 208 -4.56 -1.10 19.54
CA GLU A 208 -3.86 -0.80 18.27
C GLU A 208 -2.62 -1.69 18.12
N TYR A 209 -2.43 -2.30 16.97
CA TYR A 209 -1.30 -3.18 16.68
C TYR A 209 -1.06 -3.28 15.18
N TYR A 210 0.08 -3.85 14.79
CA TYR A 210 0.36 -4.25 13.43
C TYR A 210 0.33 -5.77 13.29
N VAL A 211 -0.07 -6.26 12.13
CA VAL A 211 0.12 -7.65 11.72
C VAL A 211 1.03 -7.71 10.52
N VAL A 212 1.83 -8.76 10.43
CA VAL A 212 2.69 -9.07 9.30
C VAL A 212 2.50 -10.52 8.86
N PHE A 213 2.65 -10.76 7.56
CA PHE A 213 2.78 -12.09 6.99
C PHE A 213 4.19 -12.22 6.43
N ASP A 214 4.97 -13.15 6.92
CA ASP A 214 6.26 -13.44 6.32
C ASP A 214 6.11 -14.29 5.03
N LYS A 215 7.17 -14.41 4.25
CA LYS A 215 7.17 -15.14 2.98
C LYS A 215 6.73 -16.61 3.11
N GLU A 216 7.03 -17.24 4.26
CA GLU A 216 6.70 -18.65 4.52
C GLU A 216 5.21 -18.80 4.82
N SER A 217 4.65 -17.91 5.64
CA SER A 217 3.21 -17.84 5.91
C SER A 217 2.42 -17.59 4.62
N ILE A 218 2.85 -16.63 3.79
CA ILE A 218 2.20 -16.36 2.51
C ILE A 218 2.26 -17.57 1.59
N PHE A 219 3.40 -18.27 1.53
CA PHE A 219 3.52 -19.50 0.73
C PHE A 219 2.54 -20.57 1.19
N LYS A 220 2.43 -20.84 2.51
CA LYS A 220 1.47 -21.80 3.07
C LYS A 220 0.02 -21.40 2.71
N ILE A 221 -0.32 -20.11 2.90
CA ILE A 221 -1.64 -19.56 2.61
C ILE A 221 -2.00 -19.76 1.13
N ALA A 222 -1.15 -19.31 0.22
CA ALA A 222 -1.38 -19.43 -1.22
C ALA A 222 -1.46 -20.89 -1.67
N LYS A 223 -0.62 -21.78 -1.11
CA LYS A 223 -0.65 -23.22 -1.38
C LYS A 223 -1.96 -23.86 -0.91
N LYS A 224 -2.42 -23.53 0.30
CA LYS A 224 -3.68 -24.04 0.86
C LYS A 224 -4.87 -23.54 0.02
N TRP A 225 -4.91 -22.24 -0.30
CA TRP A 225 -5.94 -21.65 -1.15
C TRP A 225 -5.98 -22.32 -2.54
N ALA A 226 -4.83 -22.55 -3.17
CA ALA A 226 -4.75 -23.26 -4.45
C ALA A 226 -5.33 -24.68 -4.38
N ARG A 227 -5.14 -25.38 -3.25
CA ARG A 227 -5.67 -26.74 -3.03
C ARG A 227 -7.16 -26.77 -2.72
N SER A 228 -7.70 -25.70 -2.17
CA SER A 228 -9.14 -25.61 -1.81
C SER A 228 -10.06 -25.35 -3.01
N ASN A 229 -9.50 -25.10 -4.21
CA ASN A 229 -10.25 -24.76 -5.43
C ASN A 229 -11.17 -23.53 -5.27
N LYS A 230 -10.80 -22.59 -4.38
CA LYS A 230 -11.58 -21.36 -4.13
C LYS A 230 -11.22 -20.24 -5.11
N TYR A 231 -10.88 -20.58 -6.35
CA TYR A 231 -10.41 -19.60 -7.36
C TYR A 231 -11.44 -18.55 -7.74
N ASP A 232 -12.72 -18.93 -7.70
CA ASP A 232 -13.84 -18.05 -8.02
C ASP A 232 -14.51 -17.50 -6.74
N ALA A 233 -13.92 -17.73 -5.56
CA ALA A 233 -14.42 -17.16 -4.32
C ALA A 233 -14.00 -15.69 -4.21
N VAL A 234 -14.73 -14.84 -4.91
CA VAL A 234 -14.52 -13.37 -4.93
C VAL A 234 -15.74 -12.69 -4.35
N ASN A 235 -15.53 -11.70 -3.50
CA ASN A 235 -16.61 -10.86 -2.97
C ASN A 235 -16.30 -9.38 -3.13
N GLU A 236 -17.28 -8.54 -2.85
CA GLU A 236 -17.20 -7.10 -2.84
C GLU A 236 -17.12 -6.61 -1.40
N HIS A 237 -16.11 -5.79 -1.10
CA HIS A 237 -15.96 -5.11 0.21
C HIS A 237 -16.04 -6.03 1.44
N HIS A 238 -15.69 -7.32 1.32
CA HIS A 238 -15.84 -8.35 2.36
C HIS A 238 -17.30 -8.68 2.75
N GLU A 239 -18.28 -8.35 1.90
CA GLU A 239 -19.70 -8.51 2.24
C GLU A 239 -20.46 -9.38 1.23
N THR A 240 -20.42 -9.03 -0.05
CA THR A 240 -21.28 -9.61 -1.07
C THR A 240 -20.50 -10.51 -2.04
N PRO A 241 -20.73 -11.84 -2.06
CA PRO A 241 -20.11 -12.71 -3.04
C PRO A 241 -20.49 -12.34 -4.46
N ILE A 242 -19.51 -12.25 -5.36
CA ILE A 242 -19.73 -12.07 -6.79
C ILE A 242 -20.07 -13.42 -7.40
N GLN A 243 -21.28 -13.57 -7.90
CA GLN A 243 -21.81 -14.86 -8.35
C GLN A 243 -21.23 -15.33 -9.69
N ASN A 244 -20.92 -14.41 -10.61
CA ASN A 244 -20.47 -14.75 -11.97
C ASN A 244 -19.61 -13.63 -12.60
N GLY A 245 -18.78 -14.02 -13.55
CA GLY A 245 -18.07 -13.10 -14.43
C GLY A 245 -16.83 -12.45 -13.80
N VAL A 246 -16.31 -13.04 -12.73
CA VAL A 246 -14.98 -12.71 -12.19
C VAL A 246 -14.26 -14.03 -11.96
N SER A 247 -13.19 -14.26 -12.70
CA SER A 247 -12.48 -15.53 -12.70
C SER A 247 -10.98 -15.32 -12.50
N LEU A 248 -10.37 -16.16 -11.68
CA LEU A 248 -8.91 -16.12 -11.51
C LEU A 248 -8.23 -16.44 -12.86
N PHE A 249 -7.34 -15.55 -13.27
CA PHE A 249 -6.56 -15.69 -14.49
C PHE A 249 -5.11 -16.08 -14.21
N GLU A 250 -4.50 -15.48 -13.20
CA GLU A 250 -3.12 -15.78 -12.78
C GLU A 250 -3.02 -15.76 -11.25
N SER A 251 -2.12 -16.61 -10.72
CA SER A 251 -1.75 -16.61 -9.31
C SER A 251 -0.29 -17.04 -9.20
N TYR A 252 0.56 -16.22 -8.60
CA TYR A 252 1.98 -16.54 -8.45
C TYR A 252 2.60 -15.79 -7.24
N ILE A 253 3.70 -16.34 -6.75
CA ILE A 253 4.52 -15.73 -5.70
C ILE A 253 5.78 -15.15 -6.35
N VAL A 254 6.10 -13.91 -6.01
CA VAL A 254 7.34 -13.26 -6.45
C VAL A 254 8.54 -14.02 -5.90
N ASP A 255 9.44 -14.38 -6.79
CA ASP A 255 10.67 -15.13 -6.51
C ASP A 255 11.71 -14.77 -7.56
N ARG A 256 12.50 -13.77 -7.28
CA ARG A 256 13.48 -13.22 -8.22
C ARG A 256 14.59 -14.21 -8.55
N GLU A 257 14.92 -15.08 -7.60
CA GLU A 257 15.92 -16.14 -7.81
C GLU A 257 15.47 -17.13 -8.90
N ARG A 258 14.18 -17.47 -8.92
CA ARG A 258 13.57 -18.29 -9.97
C ARG A 258 13.19 -17.51 -11.23
N GLY A 259 13.40 -16.20 -11.27
CA GLY A 259 13.01 -15.34 -12.36
C GLY A 259 11.53 -14.94 -12.38
N VAL A 260 10.78 -15.18 -11.30
CA VAL A 260 9.38 -14.75 -11.15
C VAL A 260 9.38 -13.33 -10.62
N MET A 261 9.29 -12.36 -11.52
CA MET A 261 9.38 -10.93 -11.21
C MET A 261 8.01 -10.36 -10.87
N PRO A 262 7.94 -9.33 -10.00
CA PRO A 262 6.71 -8.57 -9.83
C PRO A 262 6.37 -7.81 -11.12
N PRO A 263 5.09 -7.49 -11.37
CA PRO A 263 4.68 -6.69 -12.51
C PRO A 263 5.32 -5.29 -12.49
N LYS A 264 5.37 -4.65 -13.65
CA LYS A 264 5.83 -3.26 -13.76
C LYS A 264 5.01 -2.35 -12.82
N GLY A 265 5.70 -1.52 -12.05
CA GLY A 265 5.11 -0.65 -11.03
C GLY A 265 5.05 -1.26 -9.62
N TYR A 266 5.56 -2.50 -9.48
CA TYR A 266 5.66 -3.21 -8.20
C TYR A 266 7.10 -3.70 -7.93
N GLU A 267 8.09 -3.05 -8.51
CA GLU A 267 9.50 -3.44 -8.43
C GLU A 267 10.02 -3.44 -6.99
N ASP A 268 9.35 -2.71 -6.11
CA ASP A 268 9.66 -2.58 -4.68
C ASP A 268 9.05 -3.69 -3.80
N VAL A 269 8.17 -4.53 -4.36
CA VAL A 269 7.52 -5.59 -3.60
C VAL A 269 8.51 -6.70 -3.27
N ALA A 270 8.53 -7.13 -2.01
CA ALA A 270 9.45 -8.15 -1.51
C ALA A 270 9.20 -9.53 -2.14
N ASP A 271 10.25 -10.35 -2.24
CA ASP A 271 10.12 -11.76 -2.58
C ASP A 271 9.26 -12.48 -1.53
N GLY A 272 8.48 -13.46 -1.98
CA GLY A 272 7.48 -14.13 -1.17
C GLY A 272 6.10 -13.45 -1.18
N SER A 273 5.96 -12.28 -1.80
CA SER A 273 4.65 -11.63 -1.96
C SER A 273 3.81 -12.35 -3.01
N TRP A 274 2.51 -12.41 -2.77
CA TRP A 274 1.56 -13.14 -3.61
C TRP A 274 0.77 -12.19 -4.50
N PHE A 275 0.82 -12.44 -5.82
CA PHE A 275 0.07 -11.72 -6.84
C PHE A 275 -1.05 -12.58 -7.40
N VAL A 276 -2.15 -11.91 -7.76
CA VAL A 276 -3.28 -12.50 -8.47
C VAL A 276 -3.71 -11.59 -9.60
N SER A 277 -4.25 -12.20 -10.66
CA SER A 277 -4.93 -11.50 -11.74
C SER A 277 -6.31 -12.09 -11.92
N TYR A 278 -7.30 -11.24 -12.11
CA TYR A 278 -8.68 -11.64 -12.38
C TYR A 278 -9.16 -11.11 -13.73
N LEU A 279 -9.82 -11.96 -14.48
CA LEU A 279 -10.61 -11.60 -15.65
C LEU A 279 -11.99 -11.15 -15.18
N ILE A 280 -12.41 -9.96 -15.61
CA ILE A 280 -13.68 -9.33 -15.20
C ILE A 280 -14.64 -9.28 -16.39
N ASP A 281 -15.37 -10.37 -16.62
CA ASP A 281 -16.41 -10.44 -17.65
C ASP A 281 -17.74 -9.78 -17.21
N ASN A 282 -17.95 -9.62 -15.91
CA ASN A 282 -19.10 -8.93 -15.34
C ASN A 282 -19.03 -7.43 -15.63
N GLU A 283 -19.99 -6.90 -16.41
CA GLU A 283 -19.99 -5.51 -16.85
C GLU A 283 -20.13 -4.52 -15.68
N ASP A 284 -20.98 -4.81 -14.70
CA ASP A 284 -21.20 -3.92 -13.56
C ASP A 284 -19.92 -3.83 -12.70
N VAL A 285 -19.28 -4.96 -12.44
CA VAL A 285 -17.99 -5.02 -11.72
C VAL A 285 -16.91 -4.28 -12.52
N TRP A 286 -16.88 -4.47 -13.85
CA TRP A 286 -15.92 -3.79 -14.72
C TRP A 286 -16.08 -2.27 -14.71
N GLN A 287 -17.31 -1.75 -14.76
CA GLN A 287 -17.56 -0.31 -14.66
C GLN A 287 -17.12 0.25 -13.31
N ARG A 288 -17.32 -0.48 -12.22
CA ARG A 288 -16.86 -0.08 -10.87
C ARG A 288 -15.34 -0.13 -10.74
N VAL A 289 -14.67 -1.05 -11.42
CA VAL A 289 -13.18 -1.03 -11.57
C VAL A 289 -12.75 0.24 -12.31
N LYS A 290 -13.37 0.55 -13.46
CA LYS A 290 -13.04 1.75 -14.25
C LYS A 290 -13.32 3.07 -13.53
N SER A 291 -14.39 3.13 -12.75
CA SER A 291 -14.71 4.32 -11.94
C SER A 291 -13.77 4.51 -10.75
N GLY A 292 -12.92 3.52 -10.44
CA GLY A 292 -12.05 3.55 -9.27
C GLY A 292 -12.78 3.30 -7.95
N GLU A 293 -13.97 2.73 -7.97
CA GLU A 293 -14.66 2.26 -6.78
C GLU A 293 -13.94 1.04 -6.20
N PHE A 294 -13.63 0.05 -7.05
CA PHE A 294 -12.69 -0.99 -6.67
C PHE A 294 -11.27 -0.57 -7.04
N LYS A 295 -10.38 -0.55 -6.07
CA LYS A 295 -9.00 -0.07 -6.22
C LYS A 295 -7.97 -1.16 -5.96
N GLY A 296 -8.34 -2.24 -5.25
CA GLY A 296 -7.40 -3.25 -4.85
C GLY A 296 -8.00 -4.58 -4.44
N PHE A 297 -7.10 -5.54 -4.19
CA PHE A 297 -7.46 -6.82 -3.58
C PHE A 297 -7.24 -6.76 -2.07
N SER A 298 -8.10 -7.46 -1.34
CA SER A 298 -7.91 -7.76 0.06
C SER A 298 -8.23 -9.23 0.28
N VAL A 299 -7.47 -9.92 1.09
CA VAL A 299 -7.77 -11.29 1.47
C VAL A 299 -8.64 -11.31 2.71
N GLU A 300 -9.64 -12.18 2.71
CA GLU A 300 -10.49 -12.47 3.85
C GLU A 300 -10.30 -13.91 4.28
N GLY A 301 -10.11 -14.14 5.57
CA GLY A 301 -9.88 -15.47 6.10
C GLY A 301 -9.56 -15.46 7.59
N VAL A 302 -9.31 -16.63 8.14
CA VAL A 302 -8.96 -16.86 9.54
C VAL A 302 -7.47 -17.17 9.64
N PHE A 303 -6.75 -16.44 10.50
CA PHE A 303 -5.32 -16.56 10.67
C PHE A 303 -4.96 -16.71 12.14
N ASP A 304 -3.93 -17.51 12.42
CA ASP A 304 -3.38 -17.71 13.75
C ASP A 304 -2.42 -16.57 14.09
N PHE A 305 -2.56 -16.02 15.29
CA PHE A 305 -1.61 -15.04 15.81
C PHE A 305 -0.39 -15.76 16.39
N VAL A 306 0.76 -15.56 15.77
CA VAL A 306 2.05 -15.96 16.31
C VAL A 306 2.70 -14.72 16.88
N SER A 307 2.94 -14.67 18.22
CA SER A 307 3.65 -13.56 18.81
C SER A 307 5.04 -13.46 18.18
N GLU A 308 5.43 -12.29 17.66
CA GLU A 308 6.83 -12.06 17.39
C GLU A 308 7.59 -12.23 18.71
N MET A 309 8.59 -13.10 18.70
CA MET A 309 9.53 -13.12 19.80
C MET A 309 10.23 -11.78 19.85
N SER A 310 10.27 -11.16 21.03
CA SER A 310 11.07 -9.96 21.23
C SER A 310 12.49 -10.21 20.72
N GLU A 311 13.19 -9.18 20.28
CA GLU A 311 14.60 -9.27 19.86
C GLU A 311 15.44 -10.04 20.89
N ASP A 312 15.17 -9.82 22.19
CA ASP A 312 15.84 -10.51 23.29
C ASP A 312 15.57 -12.04 23.28
N LEU A 313 14.34 -12.47 22.95
CA LEU A 313 14.01 -13.89 22.86
C LEU A 313 14.61 -14.52 21.60
N LYS A 314 14.69 -13.83 20.47
CA LYS A 314 15.40 -14.29 19.26
C LYS A 314 16.89 -14.51 19.57
N VAL A 315 17.52 -13.56 20.28
CA VAL A 315 18.91 -13.68 20.72
C VAL A 315 19.10 -14.84 21.70
N ILE A 316 18.16 -15.05 22.64
CA ILE A 316 18.21 -16.15 23.59
C ILE A 316 18.06 -17.51 22.88
N GLU A 317 17.17 -17.64 21.90
CA GLU A 317 17.04 -18.87 21.12
C GLU A 317 18.25 -19.13 20.23
N GLU A 318 18.79 -18.12 19.60
CA GLU A 318 20.02 -18.26 18.83
C GLU A 318 21.20 -18.65 19.72
N LEU A 319 21.31 -18.06 20.92
CA LEU A 319 22.30 -18.47 21.93
C LEU A 319 22.08 -19.91 22.37
N LYS A 320 20.85 -20.33 22.64
CA LYS A 320 20.52 -21.72 22.95
C LYS A 320 20.91 -22.66 21.82
N ARG A 321 20.66 -22.30 20.57
CA ARG A 321 21.04 -23.05 19.38
C ARG A 321 22.54 -23.19 19.26
N VAL A 322 23.29 -22.12 19.44
CA VAL A 322 24.75 -22.14 19.42
C VAL A 322 25.31 -22.96 20.55
N LEU A 323 24.76 -22.82 21.76
CA LEU A 323 25.19 -23.59 22.94
C LEU A 323 24.86 -25.09 22.81
N SER A 324 23.73 -25.46 22.20
CA SER A 324 23.37 -26.86 21.94
C SER A 324 24.26 -27.54 20.88
N GLN A 325 24.91 -26.77 20.02
CA GLN A 325 25.91 -27.25 19.08
C GLN A 325 27.32 -27.31 19.67
N TRP A 326 27.50 -26.75 20.86
CA TRP A 326 28.74 -26.75 21.59
C TRP A 326 28.76 -27.92 22.56
N ASP A 327 28.71 -29.15 22.03
CA ASP A 327 29.05 -30.33 22.78
C ASP A 327 30.54 -30.27 23.14
N GLY A 328 30.79 -30.10 24.43
CA GLY A 328 32.11 -29.90 24.97
C GLY A 328 33.12 -30.93 24.46
N LYS A 329 34.05 -30.46 23.65
CA LYS A 329 35.35 -31.08 23.47
C LYS A 329 36.37 -30.28 24.20
#